data_117290ce4f58a189bc08e4c9fd84a15c
#
_entry.id   117290ce4f58a189bc08e4c9fd84a15c
#
_cell.length_a   1.000
_cell.length_b   1.000
_cell.length_c   1.000
_cell.angle_alpha   90.00
_cell.angle_beta   90.00
_cell.angle_gamma   90.00
#
_symmetry.space_group_name_H-M   'P 1'
#
loop_
_entity.id
_entity.type
_entity.pdbx_description
1 polymer ?
#
loop_
_entity_poly.entity_id
_entity_poly.type
_entity_poly.pdbx_seq_one_letter_code
_entity_poly.pdbx_strand_id
1 'polypeptide(L)'
;PNKIDSKNKPFASIYCDPEDGVLLGEGGYDEFPYVVPRFVKSSIETYGRSPAMTALPDIKMINKMSETLIKAAQKVIDPPLLVPDDGFMLPIRTVPGGLNFYRAGSRDRIEPLSTNANIGIGIQYEEQRRDSIRKAFYVDQLLLAQRTNMTATEVLQRNEEKMRMLAPVLGRLQGEMLQ
;
A
#
# COMPACT_ATOMS: atom_id res chain seq x y z
N PRO A 1 -50.86 4.68 -8.95
CA PRO A 1 -49.73 3.85 -8.57
C PRO A 1 -48.66 4.04 -9.64
N ASN A 2 -47.61 4.69 -9.26
CA ASN A 2 -46.44 4.86 -10.12
C ASN A 2 -45.79 3.51 -10.30
N LYS A 3 -46.00 2.91 -11.45
CA LYS A 3 -45.30 1.70 -11.86
C LYS A 3 -43.90 2.11 -12.29
N ILE A 4 -42.93 1.89 -11.43
CA ILE A 4 -41.57 2.24 -11.78
C ILE A 4 -40.88 1.09 -12.46
N ASP A 5 -41.27 -0.16 -12.29
CA ASP A 5 -40.86 -1.24 -13.17
C ASP A 5 -41.27 -2.64 -12.78
N SER A 6 -40.76 -3.63 -13.51
CA SER A 6 -41.18 -5.00 -13.63
C SER A 6 -41.82 -5.56 -12.38
N LYS A 7 -43.07 -5.92 -12.48
CA LYS A 7 -43.88 -6.44 -11.38
C LYS A 7 -44.32 -5.38 -10.33
N ASN A 8 -44.36 -4.09 -10.70
CA ASN A 8 -44.83 -2.98 -9.83
C ASN A 8 -43.97 -2.83 -8.53
N LYS A 9 -42.71 -3.07 -8.62
CA LYS A 9 -41.81 -2.88 -7.50
C LYS A 9 -41.17 -1.48 -7.51
N PRO A 10 -40.93 -0.88 -6.34
CA PRO A 10 -40.30 0.45 -6.25
C PRO A 10 -38.84 0.47 -6.73
N PHE A 11 -38.14 -0.68 -6.68
CA PHE A 11 -36.76 -0.79 -7.18
C PHE A 11 -36.69 -1.87 -8.26
N ALA A 12 -36.29 -1.49 -9.47
CA ALA A 12 -36.07 -2.41 -10.58
C ALA A 12 -34.65 -2.99 -10.53
N SER A 13 -34.52 -4.27 -10.82
CA SER A 13 -33.25 -4.96 -10.99
C SER A 13 -33.13 -5.42 -12.42
N ILE A 14 -32.17 -4.87 -13.14
CA ILE A 14 -31.96 -5.15 -14.55
C ILE A 14 -30.53 -5.69 -14.73
N TYR A 15 -30.44 -6.86 -15.32
CA TYR A 15 -29.16 -7.49 -15.70
C TYR A 15 -29.03 -7.34 -17.21
N CYS A 16 -28.04 -6.60 -17.66
CA CYS A 16 -27.75 -6.42 -19.08
C CYS A 16 -26.29 -6.74 -19.38
N ASP A 17 -26.04 -7.27 -20.56
CA ASP A 17 -24.71 -7.38 -21.10
C ASP A 17 -24.29 -6.02 -21.67
N PRO A 18 -23.18 -5.43 -21.20
CA PRO A 18 -22.73 -4.13 -21.66
C PRO A 18 -22.14 -4.17 -23.09
N GLU A 19 -21.69 -5.34 -23.58
CA GLU A 19 -21.10 -5.46 -24.91
C GLU A 19 -22.18 -5.60 -25.99
N ASP A 20 -23.14 -6.48 -25.76
CA ASP A 20 -24.20 -6.77 -26.74
C ASP A 20 -25.50 -6.00 -26.49
N GLY A 21 -25.64 -5.33 -25.34
CA GLY A 21 -26.84 -4.62 -24.95
C GLY A 21 -28.06 -5.54 -24.72
N VAL A 22 -27.81 -6.83 -24.50
CA VAL A 22 -28.86 -7.85 -24.32
C VAL A 22 -29.34 -7.85 -22.87
N LEU A 23 -30.65 -7.86 -22.69
CA LEU A 23 -31.30 -8.03 -21.39
C LEU A 23 -31.20 -9.49 -20.97
N LEU A 24 -30.41 -9.78 -19.92
CA LEU A 24 -30.22 -11.14 -19.38
C LEU A 24 -31.28 -11.50 -18.35
N GLY A 25 -31.77 -10.52 -17.61
CA GLY A 25 -32.78 -10.76 -16.58
C GLY A 25 -33.39 -9.48 -16.06
N GLU A 26 -34.63 -9.58 -15.59
CA GLU A 26 -35.36 -8.47 -15.02
C GLU A 26 -36.07 -8.93 -13.74
N GLY A 27 -36.01 -8.10 -12.71
CA GLY A 27 -36.62 -8.35 -11.42
C GLY A 27 -36.94 -7.06 -10.67
N GLY A 28 -37.43 -7.15 -9.45
CA GLY A 28 -37.70 -5.98 -8.64
C GLY A 28 -37.70 -6.30 -7.15
N TYR A 29 -37.43 -5.28 -6.34
CA TYR A 29 -37.37 -5.35 -4.89
C TYR A 29 -38.33 -4.34 -4.27
N ASP A 30 -38.91 -4.67 -3.12
CA ASP A 30 -39.76 -3.75 -2.36
C ASP A 30 -38.92 -2.74 -1.56
N GLU A 31 -37.72 -3.15 -1.16
CA GLU A 31 -36.74 -2.32 -0.45
C GLU A 31 -35.43 -2.27 -1.25
N PHE A 32 -34.63 -1.24 -1.04
CA PHE A 32 -33.34 -1.11 -1.73
C PHE A 32 -32.39 -2.22 -1.28
N PRO A 33 -31.96 -3.14 -2.18
CA PRO A 33 -31.28 -4.37 -1.80
C PRO A 33 -29.81 -4.20 -1.45
N TYR A 34 -29.24 -3.00 -1.62
CA TYR A 34 -27.83 -2.75 -1.37
C TYR A 34 -27.63 -1.96 -0.09
N VAL A 35 -26.79 -2.47 0.77
CA VAL A 35 -26.29 -1.76 1.94
C VAL A 35 -24.95 -1.13 1.60
N VAL A 36 -24.84 0.20 1.74
CA VAL A 36 -23.63 0.96 1.38
C VAL A 36 -23.06 1.62 2.64
N PRO A 37 -22.37 0.88 3.50
CA PRO A 37 -21.79 1.44 4.72
C PRO A 37 -20.57 2.30 4.39
N ARG A 38 -20.45 3.45 5.08
CA ARG A 38 -19.33 4.39 4.92
C ARG A 38 -18.49 4.41 6.19
N PHE A 39 -17.20 4.15 6.06
CA PHE A 39 -16.28 4.14 7.21
C PHE A 39 -16.15 5.53 7.84
N VAL A 40 -15.77 6.53 7.05
CA VAL A 40 -15.77 7.95 7.43
C VAL A 40 -16.42 8.75 6.32
N LYS A 41 -17.26 9.72 6.69
CA LYS A 41 -17.91 10.64 5.75
C LYS A 41 -17.57 12.07 6.11
N SER A 42 -17.16 12.86 5.12
CA SER A 42 -17.12 14.31 5.21
C SER A 42 -18.51 14.87 4.88
N SER A 43 -18.86 16.02 5.44
CA SER A 43 -20.17 16.65 5.20
C SER A 43 -20.42 17.03 3.75
N ILE A 44 -19.37 17.26 2.98
CA ILE A 44 -19.43 17.72 1.58
C ILE A 44 -19.37 16.55 0.59
N GLU A 45 -18.90 15.37 1.00
CA GLU A 45 -18.66 14.26 0.10
C GLU A 45 -19.80 13.24 0.12
N THR A 46 -20.19 12.78 -1.07
CA THR A 46 -21.17 11.70 -1.22
C THR A 46 -20.61 10.34 -0.87
N TYR A 47 -19.34 10.11 -1.21
CA TYR A 47 -18.64 8.85 -0.96
C TYR A 47 -17.98 8.82 0.42
N GLY A 48 -17.90 7.63 1.01
CA GLY A 48 -17.16 7.41 2.23
C GLY A 48 -15.65 7.38 1.98
N ARG A 49 -14.89 7.79 2.99
CA ARG A 49 -13.42 7.67 3.00
C ARG A 49 -12.99 6.48 3.83
N SER A 50 -12.04 5.72 3.31
CA SER A 50 -11.42 4.61 4.03
C SER A 50 -10.08 5.02 4.65
N PRO A 51 -9.57 4.30 5.65
CA PRO A 51 -8.20 4.49 6.14
C PRO A 51 -7.15 4.36 5.05
N ALA A 52 -7.41 3.50 4.06
CA ALA A 52 -6.53 3.30 2.91
C ALA A 52 -6.37 4.59 2.08
N MET A 53 -7.43 5.39 1.93
CA MET A 53 -7.35 6.67 1.22
C MET A 53 -6.45 7.66 1.95
N THR A 54 -6.48 7.66 3.27
CA THR A 54 -5.60 8.50 4.11
C THR A 54 -4.15 8.02 4.02
N ALA A 55 -3.92 6.71 4.01
CA ALA A 55 -2.59 6.12 3.93
C ALA A 55 -2.02 6.06 2.50
N LEU A 56 -2.83 6.31 1.46
CA LEU A 56 -2.43 6.16 0.05
C LEU A 56 -1.16 6.94 -0.35
N PRO A 57 -0.93 8.18 0.09
CA PRO A 57 0.31 8.90 -0.19
C PRO A 57 1.54 8.18 0.37
N ASP A 58 1.46 7.70 1.62
CA ASP A 58 2.54 6.98 2.28
C ASP A 58 2.78 5.61 1.62
N ILE A 59 1.73 4.91 1.20
CA ILE A 59 1.83 3.64 0.44
C ILE A 59 2.56 3.86 -0.90
N LYS A 60 2.18 4.89 -1.65
CA LYS A 60 2.86 5.23 -2.91
C LYS A 60 4.32 5.60 -2.68
N MET A 61 4.61 6.33 -1.61
CA MET A 61 5.96 6.72 -1.24
C MET A 61 6.82 5.50 -0.89
N ILE A 62 6.33 4.57 -0.07
CA ILE A 62 7.05 3.34 0.26
C ILE A 62 7.38 2.53 -0.98
N ASN A 63 6.42 2.32 -1.88
CA ASN A 63 6.65 1.58 -3.11
C ASN A 63 7.79 2.20 -3.93
N LYS A 64 7.82 3.54 -4.02
CA LYS A 64 8.88 4.24 -4.74
C LYS A 64 10.24 4.18 -4.02
N MET A 65 10.22 4.27 -2.70
CA MET A 65 11.42 4.12 -1.87
C MET A 65 12.00 2.72 -1.97
N SER A 66 11.17 1.68 -1.86
CA SER A 66 11.62 0.28 -1.99
C SER A 66 12.25 0.03 -3.37
N GLU A 67 11.63 0.52 -4.44
CA GLU A 67 12.22 0.45 -5.79
C GLU A 67 13.61 1.12 -5.84
N THR A 68 13.72 2.31 -5.25
CA THR A 68 14.98 3.07 -5.25
C THR A 68 16.04 2.39 -4.40
N LEU A 69 15.67 1.84 -3.23
CA LEU A 69 16.56 1.09 -2.35
C LEU A 69 17.09 -0.19 -3.03
N ILE A 70 16.23 -0.92 -3.71
CA ILE A 70 16.64 -2.11 -4.48
C ILE A 70 17.64 -1.72 -5.56
N LYS A 71 17.37 -0.67 -6.33
CA LYS A 71 18.28 -0.17 -7.36
C LYS A 71 19.61 0.31 -6.77
N ALA A 72 19.58 0.97 -5.61
CA ALA A 72 20.79 1.40 -4.91
C ALA A 72 21.59 0.21 -4.41
N ALA A 73 20.93 -0.79 -3.82
CA ALA A 73 21.57 -2.03 -3.36
C ALA A 73 22.21 -2.79 -4.52
N GLN A 74 21.54 -2.91 -5.65
CA GLN A 74 22.08 -3.53 -6.86
C GLN A 74 23.36 -2.81 -7.33
N LYS A 75 23.36 -1.47 -7.36
CA LYS A 75 24.57 -0.69 -7.74
C LYS A 75 25.71 -0.80 -6.74
N VAL A 76 25.42 -1.09 -5.48
CA VAL A 76 26.45 -1.33 -4.45
C VAL A 76 27.03 -2.73 -4.58
N ILE A 77 26.20 -3.73 -4.88
CA ILE A 77 26.61 -5.14 -5.02
C ILE A 77 27.33 -5.36 -6.35
N ASP A 78 26.80 -4.79 -7.42
CA ASP A 78 27.37 -4.90 -8.78
C ASP A 78 27.51 -3.46 -9.38
N PRO A 79 28.57 -2.75 -8.96
CA PRO A 79 28.79 -1.38 -9.37
C PRO A 79 29.18 -1.30 -10.86
N PRO A 80 28.74 -0.25 -11.56
CA PRO A 80 29.25 0.05 -12.89
C PRO A 80 30.77 0.23 -12.83
N LEU A 81 31.46 -0.26 -13.85
CA LEU A 81 32.90 -0.17 -13.95
C LEU A 81 33.31 1.07 -14.75
N LEU A 82 34.26 1.80 -14.22
CA LEU A 82 34.99 2.84 -14.96
C LEU A 82 36.12 2.15 -15.72
N VAL A 83 36.02 2.18 -17.04
CA VAL A 83 37.03 1.59 -17.94
C VAL A 83 37.72 2.73 -18.68
N PRO A 84 39.04 2.86 -18.58
CA PRO A 84 39.80 3.83 -19.36
C PRO A 84 39.65 3.57 -20.85
N ASP A 85 39.63 4.65 -21.65
CA ASP A 85 39.45 4.60 -23.09
C ASP A 85 40.64 3.94 -23.81
N ASP A 86 41.83 4.00 -23.22
CA ASP A 86 43.06 3.44 -23.78
C ASP A 86 43.67 2.34 -22.89
N GLY A 87 44.10 1.26 -23.51
CA GLY A 87 45.00 0.29 -22.89
C GLY A 87 44.38 -1.00 -22.34
N PHE A 88 43.11 -1.26 -22.56
CA PHE A 88 42.48 -2.52 -22.19
C PHE A 88 42.15 -3.43 -23.36
N MET A 89 42.34 -4.72 -23.18
CA MET A 89 41.90 -5.74 -24.15
C MET A 89 40.46 -6.15 -23.82
N LEU A 90 39.56 -5.86 -24.72
CA LEU A 90 38.18 -6.37 -24.65
C LEU A 90 38.12 -7.83 -25.13
N PRO A 91 37.21 -8.69 -24.57
CA PRO A 91 36.16 -8.36 -23.59
C PRO A 91 36.64 -8.43 -22.13
N ILE A 92 36.10 -7.49 -21.30
CA ILE A 92 36.33 -7.49 -19.85
C ILE A 92 35.50 -8.61 -19.21
N ARG A 93 36.17 -9.42 -18.37
CA ARG A 93 35.50 -10.52 -17.64
C ARG A 93 35.15 -10.07 -16.22
N THR A 94 33.88 -9.94 -15.92
CA THR A 94 33.33 -9.55 -14.61
C THR A 94 32.99 -10.73 -13.72
N VAL A 95 33.26 -11.95 -14.15
CA VAL A 95 32.97 -13.16 -13.37
C VAL A 95 34.00 -13.33 -12.22
N PRO A 96 33.63 -13.95 -11.08
CA PRO A 96 34.58 -14.24 -10.01
C PRO A 96 35.77 -15.05 -10.51
N GLY A 97 37.01 -14.57 -10.20
CA GLY A 97 38.24 -15.19 -10.69
C GLY A 97 38.57 -14.89 -12.15
N GLY A 98 37.82 -14.03 -12.83
CA GLY A 98 38.12 -13.61 -14.21
C GLY A 98 39.43 -12.84 -14.31
N LEU A 99 40.31 -13.24 -15.25
CA LEU A 99 41.55 -12.52 -15.55
C LEU A 99 41.29 -11.42 -16.58
N ASN A 100 41.63 -10.19 -16.21
CA ASN A 100 41.60 -9.04 -17.07
C ASN A 100 43.04 -8.54 -17.29
N PHE A 101 43.45 -8.43 -18.55
CA PHE A 101 44.82 -8.00 -18.88
C PHE A 101 44.82 -6.51 -19.17
N TYR A 102 45.80 -5.81 -18.65
CA TYR A 102 46.06 -4.39 -18.92
C TYR A 102 47.53 -4.16 -19.32
N ARG A 103 47.76 -3.02 -19.95
CA ARG A 103 49.10 -2.70 -20.44
C ARG A 103 50.06 -2.44 -19.27
N ALA A 104 51.20 -3.11 -19.26
CA ALA A 104 52.24 -2.89 -18.25
C ALA A 104 52.71 -1.41 -18.30
N GLY A 105 52.74 -0.75 -17.13
CA GLY A 105 53.13 0.64 -16.99
C GLY A 105 51.99 1.67 -17.08
N SER A 106 50.78 1.23 -17.41
CA SER A 106 49.58 2.08 -17.30
C SER A 106 49.23 2.27 -15.83
N ARG A 107 48.95 3.54 -15.45
CA ARG A 107 48.37 3.86 -14.13
C ARG A 107 46.88 3.66 -14.11
N ASP A 108 46.26 3.53 -15.27
CA ASP A 108 44.83 3.44 -15.44
C ASP A 108 44.38 2.02 -15.10
N ARG A 109 43.50 1.89 -14.15
CA ARG A 109 42.89 0.64 -13.71
C ARG A 109 41.39 0.70 -13.90
N ILE A 110 40.80 -0.46 -14.05
CA ILE A 110 39.35 -0.59 -13.98
C ILE A 110 38.95 -0.40 -12.51
N GLU A 111 38.16 0.64 -12.25
CA GLU A 111 37.70 0.93 -10.90
C GLU A 111 36.17 0.84 -10.84
N PRO A 112 35.61 0.27 -9.78
CA PRO A 112 34.17 0.31 -9.57
C PRO A 112 33.73 1.76 -9.28
N LEU A 113 32.69 2.22 -9.95
CA LEU A 113 32.06 3.50 -9.64
C LEU A 113 31.42 3.40 -8.26
N SER A 114 32.13 3.86 -7.21
CA SER A 114 31.60 3.84 -5.87
C SER A 114 30.47 4.88 -5.72
N THR A 115 29.27 4.40 -5.60
CA THR A 115 28.14 5.22 -5.17
C THR A 115 28.06 5.13 -3.65
N ASN A 116 28.43 6.22 -2.95
CA ASN A 116 28.32 6.31 -1.48
C ASN A 116 26.84 6.40 -1.03
N ALA A 117 25.99 5.48 -1.50
CA ALA A 117 24.58 5.46 -1.14
C ALA A 117 24.42 4.96 0.30
N ASN A 118 23.91 5.80 1.18
CA ASN A 118 23.58 5.39 2.54
C ASN A 118 22.23 4.67 2.58
N ILE A 119 22.28 3.37 2.31
CA ILE A 119 21.07 2.49 2.30
C ILE A 119 20.41 2.47 3.68
N GLY A 120 21.18 2.60 4.78
CA GLY A 120 20.66 2.59 6.14
C GLY A 120 19.65 3.70 6.42
N ILE A 121 19.91 4.90 5.94
CA ILE A 121 18.95 6.02 6.04
C ILE A 121 17.66 5.69 5.29
N GLY A 122 17.76 5.12 4.10
CA GLY A 122 16.59 4.73 3.31
C GLY A 122 15.70 3.73 4.04
N ILE A 123 16.29 2.71 4.68
CA ILE A 123 15.56 1.71 5.47
C ILE A 123 14.84 2.36 6.66
N GLN A 124 15.48 3.30 7.36
CA GLN A 124 14.86 4.02 8.47
C GLN A 124 13.64 4.85 8.02
N TYR A 125 13.76 5.55 6.91
CA TYR A 125 12.62 6.29 6.33
C TYR A 125 11.49 5.38 5.90
N GLU A 126 11.80 4.23 5.32
CA GLU A 126 10.79 3.24 4.94
C GLU A 126 10.04 2.72 6.18
N GLU A 127 10.73 2.38 7.27
CA GLU A 127 10.09 1.93 8.51
C GLU A 127 9.23 3.03 9.15
N GLN A 128 9.69 4.27 9.15
CA GLN A 128 8.89 5.40 9.63
C GLN A 128 7.58 5.56 8.83
N ARG A 129 7.60 5.34 7.51
CA ARG A 129 6.39 5.38 6.68
C ARG A 129 5.48 4.17 6.92
N ARG A 130 6.06 2.99 7.15
CA ARG A 130 5.29 1.80 7.55
C ARG A 130 4.55 2.03 8.85
N ASP A 131 5.18 2.68 9.81
CA ASP A 131 4.53 3.03 11.08
C ASP A 131 3.40 4.04 10.89
N SER A 132 3.56 5.01 9.99
CA SER A 132 2.48 5.95 9.64
C SER A 132 1.28 5.22 9.04
N ILE A 133 1.52 4.24 8.16
CA ILE A 133 0.46 3.40 7.59
C ILE A 133 -0.21 2.56 8.67
N ARG A 134 0.55 1.89 9.55
CA ARG A 134 -0.01 1.11 10.68
C ARG A 134 -0.92 1.96 11.56
N LYS A 135 -0.50 3.21 11.87
CA LYS A 135 -1.32 4.17 12.62
C LYS A 135 -2.61 4.54 11.90
N ALA A 136 -2.55 4.77 10.59
CA ALA A 136 -3.73 5.07 9.78
C ALA A 136 -4.77 3.93 9.78
N PHE A 137 -4.33 2.68 9.91
CA PHE A 137 -5.19 1.50 10.01
C PHE A 137 -5.50 1.09 11.48
N TYR A 138 -5.13 1.90 12.45
CA TYR A 138 -5.36 1.64 13.88
C TYR A 138 -4.71 0.34 14.40
N VAL A 139 -3.69 -0.18 13.72
CA VAL A 139 -3.05 -1.46 14.04
C VAL A 139 -2.44 -1.43 15.43
N ASP A 140 -1.75 -0.33 15.79
CA ASP A 140 -1.12 -0.17 17.11
C ASP A 140 -2.14 -0.26 18.24
N GLN A 141 -3.34 0.27 18.03
CA GLN A 141 -4.43 0.25 19.01
C GLN A 141 -5.04 -1.14 19.15
N LEU A 142 -5.11 -1.91 18.07
CA LEU A 142 -5.62 -3.27 18.09
C LEU A 142 -4.63 -4.26 18.72
N LEU A 143 -3.32 -4.05 18.53
CA LEU A 143 -2.26 -4.94 19.03
C LEU A 143 -1.86 -4.69 20.50
N LEU A 144 -2.22 -3.55 21.10
CA LEU A 144 -1.90 -3.24 22.49
C LEU A 144 -2.43 -4.23 23.52
N ALA A 145 -3.32 -5.13 23.12
CA ALA A 145 -3.89 -6.17 23.99
C ALA A 145 -2.95 -7.37 24.27
N GLN A 146 -1.76 -7.42 23.65
CA GLN A 146 -0.89 -8.61 23.72
C GLN A 146 0.37 -8.45 24.59
N ARG A 147 0.48 -7.40 25.39
CA ARG A 147 1.62 -7.31 26.33
C ARG A 147 1.40 -8.23 27.52
N THR A 148 2.34 -9.11 27.76
CA THR A 148 2.31 -10.26 28.68
C THR A 148 2.22 -9.90 30.17
N ASN A 149 2.39 -8.63 30.58
CA ASN A 149 2.46 -8.19 31.98
C ASN A 149 1.50 -7.04 32.26
N MET A 150 0.21 -7.21 31.96
CA MET A 150 -0.81 -6.18 32.26
C MET A 150 -1.73 -6.64 33.36
N THR A 151 -2.11 -5.72 34.22
CA THR A 151 -3.15 -5.95 35.23
C THR A 151 -4.54 -5.99 34.58
N ALA A 152 -5.47 -6.73 35.17
CA ALA A 152 -6.85 -6.82 34.66
C ALA A 152 -7.51 -5.43 34.50
N THR A 153 -7.25 -4.51 35.41
CA THR A 153 -7.76 -3.13 35.39
C THR A 153 -7.20 -2.35 34.20
N GLU A 154 -5.93 -2.52 33.90
CA GLU A 154 -5.26 -1.86 32.78
C GLU A 154 -5.77 -2.34 31.44
N VAL A 155 -6.08 -3.64 31.33
CA VAL A 155 -6.70 -4.24 30.14
C VAL A 155 -8.10 -3.67 29.91
N LEU A 156 -8.90 -3.50 30.97
CA LEU A 156 -10.24 -2.94 30.88
C LEU A 156 -10.20 -1.48 30.43
N GLN A 157 -9.35 -0.64 31.04
CA GLN A 157 -9.21 0.75 30.66
C GLN A 157 -8.79 0.93 29.19
N ARG A 158 -7.84 0.13 28.72
CA ARG A 158 -7.41 0.17 27.32
C ARG A 158 -8.47 -0.31 26.34
N ASN A 159 -9.26 -1.30 26.73
CA ASN A 159 -10.40 -1.71 25.92
C ASN A 159 -11.46 -0.62 25.82
N GLU A 160 -11.73 0.10 26.91
CA GLU A 160 -12.62 1.25 26.87
C GLU A 160 -12.09 2.38 25.96
N GLU A 161 -10.81 2.70 26.04
CA GLU A 161 -10.17 3.70 25.15
C GLU A 161 -10.29 3.30 23.67
N LYS A 162 -10.03 2.01 23.35
CA LYS A 162 -10.21 1.48 21.99
C LYS A 162 -11.64 1.64 21.52
N MET A 163 -12.59 1.25 22.34
CA MET A 163 -14.00 1.35 22.01
C MET A 163 -14.44 2.80 21.81
N ARG A 164 -13.95 3.74 22.62
CA ARG A 164 -14.23 5.17 22.45
C ARG A 164 -13.70 5.70 21.12
N MET A 165 -12.53 5.28 20.66
CA MET A 165 -11.95 5.70 19.38
C MET A 165 -12.68 5.10 18.18
N LEU A 166 -13.11 3.85 18.28
CA LEU A 166 -13.82 3.16 17.20
C LEU A 166 -15.34 3.39 17.21
N ALA A 167 -15.90 3.86 18.33
CA ALA A 167 -17.33 4.07 18.52
C ALA A 167 -18.00 4.90 17.40
N PRO A 168 -17.39 6.02 16.90
CA PRO A 168 -18.01 6.79 15.83
C PRO A 168 -18.12 6.02 14.51
N VAL A 169 -17.12 5.17 14.21
CA VAL A 169 -17.10 4.34 13.02
C VAL A 169 -18.07 3.18 13.16
N LEU A 170 -18.04 2.48 14.29
CA LEU A 170 -18.93 1.36 14.58
C LEU A 170 -20.39 1.81 14.64
N GLY A 171 -20.67 2.95 15.29
CA GLY A 171 -22.03 3.50 15.35
C GLY A 171 -22.58 3.86 13.97
N ARG A 172 -21.74 4.40 13.08
CA ARG A 172 -22.15 4.66 11.70
C ARG A 172 -22.39 3.38 10.92
N LEU A 173 -21.46 2.43 10.98
CA LEU A 173 -21.61 1.13 10.32
C LEU A 173 -22.88 0.44 10.79
N GLN A 174 -23.14 0.46 12.08
CA GLN A 174 -24.36 -0.14 12.66
C GLN A 174 -25.61 0.59 12.15
N GLY A 175 -25.61 1.92 12.12
CA GLY A 175 -26.74 2.69 11.64
C GLY A 175 -26.99 2.58 10.12
N GLU A 176 -25.95 2.34 9.32
CA GLU A 176 -26.08 2.20 7.86
C GLU A 176 -26.24 0.74 7.39
N MET A 177 -25.91 -0.26 8.22
CA MET A 177 -26.02 -1.69 7.89
C MET A 177 -27.22 -2.38 8.51
N LEU A 178 -27.70 -1.91 9.69
CA LEU A 178 -28.73 -2.60 10.46
C LEU A 178 -30.08 -1.84 10.43
N GLN A 179 -30.20 -0.82 9.61
CA GLN A 179 -31.48 -0.25 9.25
C GLN A 179 -32.07 -1.03 8.10
#